data_94cc82f15c71195ca1c61d6af048a91b
#
_entry.id   94cc82f15c71195ca1c61d6af048a91b
#
_cell.length_a   1.000
_cell.length_b   1.000
_cell.length_c   1.000
_cell.angle_alpha   90.00
_cell.angle_beta   90.00
_cell.angle_gamma   90.00
#
_symmetry.space_group_name_H-M   'P 1'
#
loop_
_entity.id
_entity.type
_entity.pdbx_description
1 polymer ?
#
loop_
_entity_poly.entity_id
_entity_poly.type
_entity_poly.pdbx_seq_one_letter_code
_entity_poly.pdbx_strand_id
1 'polypeptide(L)'
;MQSGHADSPPSPWIARFGRRVDRAQTVLDLACGTGRHARFFAARGHTVLAVDRDPQLDAAPGLEVLTADLESGPLPDTLVRRKFGCVVVANYLHRPLLPWIAGAVEAGGWLLYETFAVGNERYGHPRNPNFLLKPGELLGAVWGELTVVAYEHGLVGEGSSWAVIQRIAAQRTEDVPLL
;
A
#
# COMPACT_ATOMS: atom_id res chain seq x y z
N MET A 1 24.47 -15.10 1.03
CA MET A 1 24.12 -14.37 2.26
C MET A 1 23.30 -13.15 1.87
N GLN A 2 21.97 -13.26 1.89
CA GLN A 2 21.03 -12.14 1.69
C GLN A 2 20.18 -12.01 2.96
N SER A 3 20.79 -11.50 4.01
CA SER A 3 20.11 -11.12 5.25
C SER A 3 19.99 -9.58 5.28
N GLY A 4 19.05 -9.00 4.61
CA GLY A 4 19.01 -7.55 4.52
C GLY A 4 17.64 -6.88 4.35
N HIS A 5 16.56 -7.62 4.15
CA HIS A 5 15.26 -6.99 3.85
C HIS A 5 14.22 -7.13 4.96
N ALA A 6 14.37 -8.08 5.89
CA ALA A 6 13.42 -8.28 6.98
C ALA A 6 13.34 -7.10 7.96
N ASP A 7 14.43 -6.37 8.16
CA ASP A 7 14.54 -5.24 9.11
C ASP A 7 14.41 -3.85 8.47
N SER A 8 14.01 -3.77 7.20
CA SER A 8 13.82 -2.46 6.56
C SER A 8 12.69 -1.68 7.24
N PRO A 9 12.90 -0.40 7.56
CA PRO A 9 11.85 0.43 8.14
C PRO A 9 10.67 0.59 7.18
N PRO A 10 9.48 0.90 7.70
CA PRO A 10 8.35 1.26 6.83
C PRO A 10 8.71 2.49 5.99
N SER A 11 8.06 2.63 4.82
CA SER A 11 8.17 3.85 4.05
C SER A 11 7.83 5.07 4.91
N PRO A 12 8.59 6.18 4.80
CA PRO A 12 8.28 7.42 5.52
C PRO A 12 6.87 7.94 5.23
N TRP A 13 6.37 7.75 3.99
CA TRP A 13 5.02 8.11 3.62
C TRP A 13 3.98 7.27 4.36
N ILE A 14 4.11 5.95 4.30
CA ILE A 14 3.22 5.04 5.01
C ILE A 14 3.27 5.28 6.52
N ALA A 15 4.46 5.47 7.09
CA ALA A 15 4.63 5.76 8.51
C ALA A 15 3.98 7.11 8.92
N ARG A 16 4.09 8.15 8.07
CA ARG A 16 3.50 9.48 8.31
C ARG A 16 1.98 9.38 8.46
N PHE A 17 1.30 8.82 7.47
CA PHE A 17 -0.16 8.75 7.45
C PHE A 17 -0.72 7.58 8.25
N GLY A 18 0.02 6.46 8.35
CA GLY A 18 -0.36 5.30 9.15
C GLY A 18 -0.50 5.60 10.65
N ARG A 19 0.13 6.67 11.14
CA ARG A 19 -0.06 7.14 12.53
C ARG A 19 -1.42 7.79 12.77
N ARG A 20 -2.16 8.13 11.71
CA ARG A 20 -3.51 8.72 11.76
C ARG A 20 -4.61 7.67 11.74
N VAL A 21 -4.28 6.42 11.40
CA VAL A 21 -5.22 5.30 11.40
C VAL A 21 -5.62 5.00 12.85
N ASP A 22 -6.93 4.92 13.11
CA ASP A 22 -7.43 4.55 14.43
C ASP A 22 -7.00 3.12 14.78
N ARG A 23 -6.51 2.90 15.99
CA ARG A 23 -5.99 1.59 16.44
C ARG A 23 -7.03 0.49 16.45
N ALA A 24 -8.32 0.83 16.57
CA ALA A 24 -9.41 -0.13 16.48
C ALA A 24 -9.64 -0.64 15.05
N GLN A 25 -9.14 0.07 14.04
CA GLN A 25 -9.30 -0.29 12.64
C GLN A 25 -8.33 -1.41 12.23
N THR A 26 -8.83 -2.31 11.39
CA THR A 26 -8.02 -3.37 10.77
C THR A 26 -7.22 -2.83 9.60
N VAL A 27 -6.02 -3.37 9.39
CA VAL A 27 -5.12 -2.97 8.30
C VAL A 27 -4.92 -4.13 7.34
N LEU A 28 -5.00 -3.85 6.05
CA LEU A 28 -4.57 -4.73 4.97
C LEU A 28 -3.23 -4.24 4.42
N ASP A 29 -2.20 -5.07 4.47
CA ASP A 29 -0.92 -4.85 3.76
C ASP A 29 -0.93 -5.73 2.50
N LEU A 30 -1.24 -5.12 1.36
CA LEU A 30 -1.44 -5.80 0.08
C LEU A 30 -0.13 -5.86 -0.71
N ALA A 31 0.25 -7.07 -1.16
CA ALA A 31 1.57 -7.39 -1.71
C ALA A 31 2.68 -7.04 -0.71
N CYS A 32 2.56 -7.61 0.49
CA CYS A 32 3.32 -7.23 1.67
C CYS A 32 4.82 -7.58 1.60
N GLY A 33 5.22 -8.53 0.73
CA GLY A 33 6.60 -9.00 0.60
C GLY A 33 7.20 -9.44 1.93
N THR A 34 8.22 -8.70 2.41
CA THR A 34 8.85 -8.96 3.71
C THR A 34 8.04 -8.48 4.92
N GLY A 35 6.88 -7.84 4.72
CA GLY A 35 5.98 -7.42 5.78
C GLY A 35 6.45 -6.21 6.62
N ARG A 36 7.31 -5.35 6.08
CA ARG A 36 7.81 -4.17 6.82
C ARG A 36 6.69 -3.24 7.29
N HIS A 37 5.64 -3.07 6.48
CA HIS A 37 4.48 -2.24 6.82
C HIS A 37 3.53 -3.01 7.74
N ALA A 38 3.28 -4.30 7.49
CA ALA A 38 2.49 -5.14 8.38
C ALA A 38 3.04 -5.12 9.81
N ARG A 39 4.36 -5.29 9.98
CA ARG A 39 5.01 -5.20 11.30
C ARG A 39 4.89 -3.80 11.92
N PHE A 40 5.00 -2.75 11.13
CA PHE A 40 4.82 -1.38 11.62
C PHE A 40 3.44 -1.17 12.24
N PHE A 41 2.37 -1.64 11.58
CA PHE A 41 1.01 -1.52 12.10
C PHE A 41 0.75 -2.47 13.27
N ALA A 42 1.21 -3.73 13.20
CA ALA A 42 1.08 -4.69 14.29
C ALA A 42 1.77 -4.21 15.58
N ALA A 43 2.97 -3.64 15.48
CA ALA A 43 3.69 -3.06 16.62
C ALA A 43 2.96 -1.84 17.24
N ARG A 44 2.01 -1.24 16.52
CA ARG A 44 1.15 -0.16 17.00
C ARG A 44 -0.18 -0.64 17.58
N GLY A 45 -0.39 -1.96 17.59
CA GLY A 45 -1.58 -2.61 18.17
C GLY A 45 -2.74 -2.79 17.19
N HIS A 46 -2.54 -2.58 15.89
CA HIS A 46 -3.57 -2.89 14.89
C HIS A 46 -3.66 -4.40 14.66
N THR A 47 -4.87 -4.87 14.34
CA THR A 47 -5.04 -6.16 13.68
C THR A 47 -4.70 -6.00 12.20
N VAL A 48 -3.77 -6.82 11.71
CA VAL A 48 -3.23 -6.71 10.35
C VAL A 48 -3.46 -8.00 9.58
N LEU A 49 -3.93 -7.89 8.35
CA LEU A 49 -3.88 -8.96 7.35
C LEU A 49 -2.80 -8.60 6.31
N ALA A 50 -1.74 -9.38 6.26
CA ALA A 50 -0.67 -9.27 5.29
C ALA A 50 -0.89 -10.29 4.16
N VAL A 51 -0.89 -9.84 2.91
CA VAL A 51 -1.18 -10.70 1.76
C VAL A 51 -0.08 -10.57 0.73
N ASP A 52 0.48 -11.71 0.31
CA ASP A 52 1.43 -11.80 -0.80
C ASP A 52 1.34 -13.19 -1.44
N ARG A 53 1.83 -13.34 -2.65
CA ARG A 53 1.97 -14.67 -3.28
C ARG A 53 3.09 -15.52 -2.65
N ASP A 54 4.08 -14.85 -2.05
CA ASP A 54 5.24 -15.46 -1.38
C ASP A 54 5.66 -14.58 -0.17
N PRO A 55 4.83 -14.54 0.90
CA PRO A 55 5.07 -13.68 2.04
C PRO A 55 6.32 -14.14 2.80
N GLN A 56 7.25 -13.20 3.03
CA GLN A 56 8.49 -13.42 3.76
C GLN A 56 8.36 -12.92 5.22
N LEU A 57 7.26 -13.31 5.86
CA LEU A 57 6.99 -13.03 7.27
C LEU A 57 6.12 -14.13 7.86
N ASP A 58 6.23 -14.34 9.17
CA ASP A 58 5.41 -15.28 9.92
C ASP A 58 4.21 -14.58 10.56
N ALA A 59 3.11 -15.33 10.73
CA ALA A 59 1.97 -14.88 11.50
C ALA A 59 2.34 -14.71 12.99
N ALA A 60 1.73 -13.74 13.65
CA ALA A 60 1.93 -13.42 15.05
C ALA A 60 0.62 -12.92 15.67
N PRO A 61 0.50 -12.80 16.99
CA PRO A 61 -0.66 -12.19 17.61
C PRO A 61 -0.98 -10.82 16.99
N GLY A 62 -2.21 -10.68 16.43
CA GLY A 62 -2.63 -9.48 15.71
C GLY A 62 -2.12 -9.34 14.27
N LEU A 63 -1.33 -10.29 13.77
CA LEU A 63 -0.81 -10.32 12.40
C LEU A 63 -1.16 -11.66 11.73
N GLU A 64 -2.15 -11.63 10.86
CA GLU A 64 -2.54 -12.73 9.98
C GLU A 64 -1.77 -12.63 8.65
N VAL A 65 -1.29 -13.77 8.14
CA VAL A 65 -0.60 -13.85 6.85
C VAL A 65 -1.38 -14.75 5.92
N LEU A 66 -1.71 -14.23 4.75
CA LEU A 66 -2.43 -14.94 3.70
C LEU A 66 -1.55 -15.07 2.45
N THR A 67 -1.23 -16.30 2.08
CA THR A 67 -0.59 -16.56 0.78
C THR A 67 -1.64 -16.57 -0.31
N ALA A 68 -1.56 -15.61 -1.24
CA ALA A 68 -2.48 -15.52 -2.38
C ALA A 68 -1.83 -14.80 -3.55
N ASP A 69 -2.01 -15.34 -4.75
CA ASP A 69 -1.67 -14.65 -5.98
C ASP A 69 -2.80 -13.67 -6.34
N LEU A 70 -2.47 -12.38 -6.31
CA LEU A 70 -3.41 -11.29 -6.56
C LEU A 70 -3.60 -10.99 -8.05
N GLU A 71 -2.84 -11.65 -8.93
CA GLU A 71 -2.83 -11.43 -10.38
C GLU A 71 -3.43 -12.60 -11.16
N SER A 72 -3.61 -13.76 -10.51
CA SER A 72 -4.10 -14.99 -11.12
C SER A 72 -5.49 -15.35 -10.61
N GLY A 73 -6.51 -15.12 -11.43
CA GLY A 73 -7.88 -15.52 -11.11
C GLY A 73 -8.61 -14.60 -10.15
N PRO A 74 -9.71 -15.05 -9.55
CA PRO A 74 -10.50 -14.25 -8.61
C PRO A 74 -9.77 -14.08 -7.29
N LEU A 75 -9.93 -12.90 -6.67
CA LEU A 75 -9.45 -12.68 -5.31
C LEU A 75 -10.09 -13.64 -4.32
N PRO A 76 -9.35 -14.07 -3.28
CA PRO A 76 -9.91 -14.90 -2.21
C PRO A 76 -11.15 -14.26 -1.57
N ASP A 77 -12.16 -15.07 -1.26
CA ASP A 77 -13.39 -14.63 -0.59
C ASP A 77 -13.11 -13.86 0.71
N THR A 78 -12.06 -14.26 1.43
CA THR A 78 -11.59 -13.60 2.65
C THR A 78 -11.17 -12.14 2.42
N LEU A 79 -10.74 -11.78 1.22
CA LEU A 79 -10.43 -10.40 0.84
C LEU A 79 -11.67 -9.68 0.30
N VAL A 80 -12.40 -10.31 -0.62
CA VAL A 80 -13.53 -9.67 -1.31
C VAL A 80 -14.64 -9.25 -0.36
N ARG A 81 -14.89 -10.04 0.68
CA ARG A 81 -15.99 -9.82 1.65
C ARG A 81 -15.63 -8.87 2.80
N ARG A 82 -14.36 -8.47 2.91
CA ARG A 82 -13.89 -7.60 4.01
C ARG A 82 -13.70 -6.17 3.54
N LYS A 83 -13.89 -5.25 4.47
CA LYS A 83 -13.45 -3.86 4.39
C LYS A 83 -12.38 -3.64 5.45
N PHE A 84 -11.54 -2.66 5.22
CA PHE A 84 -10.38 -2.39 6.06
C PHE A 84 -10.32 -0.91 6.42
N GLY A 85 -9.98 -0.63 7.66
CA GLY A 85 -9.76 0.75 8.11
C GLY A 85 -8.51 1.38 7.52
N CYS A 86 -7.57 0.54 7.07
CA CYS A 86 -6.46 1.02 6.26
C CYS A 86 -6.06 -0.03 5.22
N VAL A 87 -5.93 0.38 3.97
CA VAL A 87 -5.33 -0.43 2.90
C VAL A 87 -3.99 0.17 2.56
N VAL A 88 -2.94 -0.64 2.68
CA VAL A 88 -1.55 -0.27 2.37
C VAL A 88 -1.11 -1.01 1.12
N VAL A 89 -0.54 -0.29 0.17
CA VAL A 89 0.07 -0.86 -1.04
C VAL A 89 1.40 -0.16 -1.29
N ALA A 90 2.49 -0.91 -1.35
CA ALA A 90 3.80 -0.35 -1.60
C ALA A 90 4.60 -1.17 -2.62
N ASN A 91 5.20 -0.49 -3.60
CA ASN A 91 6.02 -1.09 -4.65
C ASN A 91 5.30 -2.18 -5.46
N TYR A 92 3.99 -2.05 -5.62
CA TYR A 92 3.15 -3.00 -6.34
C TYR A 92 2.17 -2.25 -7.23
N LEU A 93 1.93 -2.76 -8.44
CA LEU A 93 0.94 -2.23 -9.38
C LEU A 93 0.33 -3.38 -10.18
N HIS A 94 -0.94 -3.65 -9.95
CA HIS A 94 -1.78 -4.48 -10.81
C HIS A 94 -3.07 -3.73 -11.09
N ARG A 95 -3.18 -3.14 -12.29
CA ARG A 95 -4.26 -2.21 -12.66
C ARG A 95 -5.66 -2.77 -12.49
N PRO A 96 -5.93 -4.05 -12.80
CA PRO A 96 -7.26 -4.62 -12.57
C PRO A 96 -7.74 -4.56 -11.10
N LEU A 97 -6.83 -4.47 -10.14
CA LEU A 97 -7.16 -4.36 -8.71
C LEU A 97 -7.46 -2.94 -8.23
N LEU A 98 -7.08 -1.89 -8.97
CA LEU A 98 -7.23 -0.51 -8.51
C LEU A 98 -8.65 -0.17 -8.04
N PRO A 99 -9.74 -0.53 -8.77
CA PRO A 99 -11.10 -0.27 -8.29
C PRO A 99 -11.44 -1.03 -7.00
N TRP A 100 -10.99 -2.29 -6.88
CA TRP A 100 -11.23 -3.06 -5.67
C TRP A 100 -10.45 -2.49 -4.48
N ILE A 101 -9.19 -2.07 -4.66
CA ILE A 101 -8.35 -1.46 -3.62
C ILE A 101 -9.04 -0.24 -3.03
N ALA A 102 -9.52 0.69 -3.87
CA ALA A 102 -10.27 1.85 -3.40
C ALA A 102 -11.57 1.41 -2.69
N GLY A 103 -12.32 0.48 -3.29
CA GLY A 103 -13.54 -0.07 -2.72
C GLY A 103 -13.36 -0.82 -1.41
N ALA A 104 -12.18 -1.40 -1.12
CA ALA A 104 -11.91 -2.17 0.09
C ALA A 104 -11.73 -1.30 1.35
N VAL A 105 -11.56 0.01 1.20
CA VAL A 105 -11.47 0.96 2.32
C VAL A 105 -12.85 1.13 2.96
N GLU A 106 -12.97 0.96 4.28
CA GLU A 106 -14.23 1.19 5.02
C GLU A 106 -14.50 2.68 5.24
N ALA A 107 -15.71 3.03 5.68
CA ALA A 107 -16.04 4.41 6.06
C ALA A 107 -15.11 4.92 7.17
N GLY A 108 -14.55 6.12 7.00
CA GLY A 108 -13.53 6.70 7.87
C GLY A 108 -12.13 6.15 7.67
N GLY A 109 -11.97 5.12 6.83
CA GLY A 109 -10.70 4.43 6.60
C GLY A 109 -9.78 5.14 5.59
N TRP A 110 -8.56 4.61 5.47
CA TRP A 110 -7.47 5.17 4.68
C TRP A 110 -6.99 4.24 3.57
N LEU A 111 -6.62 4.83 2.44
CA LEU A 111 -5.74 4.22 1.44
C LEU A 111 -4.38 4.90 1.52
N LEU A 112 -3.33 4.12 1.75
CA LEU A 112 -1.94 4.56 1.70
C LEU A 112 -1.23 3.78 0.60
N TYR A 113 -1.01 4.43 -0.53
CA TYR A 113 -0.45 3.77 -1.71
C TYR A 113 0.77 4.53 -2.21
N GLU A 114 1.88 3.84 -2.43
CA GLU A 114 3.05 4.37 -3.14
C GLU A 114 3.67 3.32 -4.04
N THR A 115 4.00 3.69 -5.27
CA THR A 115 4.75 2.82 -6.18
C THR A 115 5.42 3.64 -7.28
N PHE A 116 6.20 2.94 -8.09
CA PHE A 116 6.99 3.53 -9.16
C PHE A 116 6.14 4.12 -10.27
N ALA A 117 6.64 5.17 -10.91
CA ALA A 117 5.98 5.87 -12.01
C ALA A 117 6.88 5.97 -13.25
N VAL A 118 6.27 6.30 -14.38
CA VAL A 118 6.97 6.52 -15.65
C VAL A 118 8.10 7.53 -15.45
N GLY A 119 9.27 7.22 -15.97
CA GLY A 119 10.52 7.94 -15.73
C GLY A 119 11.48 7.17 -14.81
N ASN A 120 10.97 6.22 -14.00
CA ASN A 120 11.79 5.40 -13.10
C ASN A 120 12.79 4.51 -13.84
N GLU A 121 12.48 4.11 -15.08
CA GLU A 121 13.34 3.28 -15.93
C GLU A 121 14.74 3.89 -16.17
N ARG A 122 14.89 5.20 -15.95
CA ARG A 122 16.15 5.93 -16.05
C ARG A 122 17.04 5.76 -14.81
N TYR A 123 16.46 5.38 -13.70
CA TYR A 123 17.12 5.33 -12.38
C TYR A 123 17.31 3.91 -11.86
N GLY A 124 16.45 2.95 -12.28
CA GLY A 124 16.55 1.58 -11.79
C GLY A 124 15.41 0.68 -12.22
N HIS A 125 15.09 -0.26 -11.37
CA HIS A 125 13.95 -1.16 -11.55
C HIS A 125 12.76 -0.70 -10.67
N PRO A 126 11.51 -1.00 -11.11
CA PRO A 126 11.13 -1.64 -12.37
C PRO A 126 11.33 -0.74 -13.59
N ARG A 127 11.56 -1.36 -14.75
CA ARG A 127 11.65 -0.68 -16.06
C ARG A 127 10.47 -1.00 -16.97
N ASN A 128 9.75 -2.09 -16.70
CA ASN A 128 8.60 -2.48 -17.49
C ASN A 128 7.46 -1.47 -17.30
N PRO A 129 6.94 -0.84 -18.38
CA PRO A 129 5.86 0.14 -18.29
C PRO A 129 4.59 -0.37 -17.61
N ASN A 130 4.35 -1.68 -17.60
CA ASN A 130 3.20 -2.27 -16.93
C ASN A 130 3.26 -2.10 -15.40
N PHE A 131 4.45 -1.91 -14.84
CA PHE A 131 4.68 -1.69 -13.41
C PHE A 131 4.96 -0.22 -13.07
N LEU A 132 4.77 0.69 -14.03
CA LEU A 132 4.99 2.13 -13.85
C LEU A 132 3.66 2.88 -13.99
N LEU A 133 3.31 3.63 -12.97
CA LEU A 133 2.12 4.50 -12.99
C LEU A 133 2.27 5.61 -14.04
N LYS A 134 1.23 5.85 -14.80
CA LYS A 134 1.13 7.03 -15.67
C LYS A 134 0.90 8.28 -14.83
N PRO A 135 1.27 9.49 -15.32
CA PRO A 135 1.03 10.73 -14.58
C PRO A 135 -0.43 10.84 -14.09
N GLY A 136 -0.61 11.06 -12.79
CA GLY A 136 -1.94 11.21 -12.16
C GLY A 136 -2.75 9.92 -12.02
N GLU A 137 -2.20 8.75 -12.32
CA GLU A 137 -2.96 7.49 -12.33
C GLU A 137 -3.52 7.13 -10.95
N LEU A 138 -2.79 7.40 -9.86
CA LEU A 138 -3.33 7.19 -8.51
C LEU A 138 -4.47 8.16 -8.16
N LEU A 139 -4.44 9.39 -8.65
CA LEU A 139 -5.56 10.32 -8.49
C LEU A 139 -6.81 9.79 -9.19
N GLY A 140 -6.65 9.28 -10.41
CA GLY A 140 -7.75 8.66 -11.15
C GLY A 140 -8.30 7.40 -10.47
N ALA A 141 -7.43 6.60 -9.85
CA ALA A 141 -7.81 5.36 -9.18
C ALA A 141 -8.71 5.57 -7.94
N VAL A 142 -8.67 6.74 -7.32
CA VAL A 142 -9.48 7.08 -6.13
C VAL A 142 -10.61 8.06 -6.42
N TRP A 143 -10.70 8.56 -7.66
CA TRP A 143 -11.68 9.59 -8.04
C TRP A 143 -13.12 9.11 -7.79
N GLY A 144 -13.89 9.94 -7.08
CA GLY A 144 -15.28 9.65 -6.74
C GLY A 144 -15.49 8.63 -5.61
N GLU A 145 -14.41 7.97 -5.14
CA GLU A 145 -14.45 6.94 -4.10
C GLU A 145 -13.84 7.41 -2.79
N LEU A 146 -12.71 8.12 -2.86
CA LEU A 146 -11.97 8.57 -1.67
C LEU A 146 -11.60 10.05 -1.80
N THR A 147 -11.56 10.76 -0.67
CA THR A 147 -11.07 12.12 -0.59
C THR A 147 -9.54 12.11 -0.49
N VAL A 148 -8.85 12.76 -1.41
CA VAL A 148 -7.39 12.87 -1.42
C VAL A 148 -6.95 13.82 -0.32
N VAL A 149 -6.15 13.33 0.62
CA VAL A 149 -5.56 14.11 1.72
C VAL A 149 -4.18 14.64 1.32
N ALA A 150 -3.39 13.79 0.66
CA ALA A 150 -2.08 14.16 0.14
C ALA A 150 -1.74 13.31 -1.09
N TYR A 151 -1.03 13.93 -2.03
CA TYR A 151 -0.52 13.27 -3.23
C TYR A 151 0.82 13.87 -3.62
N GLU A 152 1.73 13.02 -4.01
CA GLU A 152 3.01 13.44 -4.57
C GLU A 152 3.36 12.59 -5.80
N HIS A 153 3.96 13.24 -6.80
CA HIS A 153 4.52 12.60 -7.98
C HIS A 153 5.84 13.27 -8.32
N GLY A 154 6.90 12.50 -8.36
CA GLY A 154 8.21 13.05 -8.71
C GLY A 154 9.37 12.14 -8.39
N LEU A 155 10.55 12.70 -8.56
CA LEU A 155 11.82 12.06 -8.26
C LEU A 155 12.08 12.15 -6.76
N VAL A 156 12.36 11.02 -6.14
CA VAL A 156 12.72 10.89 -4.73
C VAL A 156 14.00 10.08 -4.61
N GLY A 157 14.78 10.36 -3.58
CA GLY A 157 16.00 9.60 -3.33
C GLY A 157 17.13 10.47 -2.83
N GLU A 158 18.27 9.82 -2.59
CA GLU A 158 19.47 10.43 -2.06
C GLU A 158 20.71 9.70 -2.61
N GLY A 159 21.77 10.44 -2.87
CA GLY A 159 23.03 9.87 -3.38
C GLY A 159 22.86 9.15 -4.71
N SER A 160 23.08 7.83 -4.74
CA SER A 160 22.93 6.97 -5.91
C SER A 160 21.58 6.26 -6.00
N SER A 161 20.69 6.48 -5.03
CA SER A 161 19.42 5.79 -4.90
C SER A 161 18.25 6.73 -5.22
N TRP A 162 17.90 6.82 -6.50
CA TRP A 162 16.80 7.66 -7.01
C TRP A 162 15.69 6.82 -7.58
N ALA A 163 14.45 7.27 -7.43
CA ALA A 163 13.28 6.66 -8.04
C ALA A 163 12.22 7.70 -8.40
N VAL A 164 11.51 7.48 -9.51
CA VAL A 164 10.30 8.25 -9.82
C VAL A 164 9.10 7.48 -9.28
N ILE A 165 8.35 8.13 -8.39
CA ILE A 165 7.19 7.51 -7.72
C ILE A 165 5.95 8.39 -7.81
N GLN A 166 4.80 7.76 -7.63
CA GLN A 166 3.58 8.42 -7.17
C GLN A 166 3.22 7.84 -5.80
N ARG A 167 2.70 8.70 -4.93
CA ARG A 167 2.18 8.29 -3.64
C ARG A 167 0.96 9.10 -3.25
N ILE A 168 0.00 8.43 -2.63
CA ILE A 168 -1.27 9.01 -2.24
C ILE A 168 -1.64 8.56 -0.83
N ALA A 169 -2.21 9.48 -0.06
CA ALA A 169 -2.96 9.22 1.14
C ALA A 169 -4.37 9.75 0.91
N ALA A 170 -5.35 8.86 0.90
CA ALA A 170 -6.74 9.20 0.66
C ALA A 170 -7.63 8.56 1.73
N GLN A 171 -8.76 9.19 2.04
CA GLN A 171 -9.67 8.76 3.09
C GLN A 171 -11.08 8.59 2.56
N ARG A 172 -11.78 7.55 2.98
CA ARG A 172 -13.21 7.41 2.73
C ARG A 172 -14.00 8.24 3.73
N THR A 173 -14.22 9.48 3.38
CA THR A 173 -14.96 10.43 4.23
C THR A 173 -15.76 11.41 3.36
N GLU A 174 -16.90 11.85 3.89
CA GLU A 174 -17.66 12.98 3.34
C GLU A 174 -17.24 14.30 3.99
N ASP A 175 -16.53 14.23 5.11
CA ASP A 175 -16.02 15.39 5.83
C ASP A 175 -14.69 15.89 5.25
N VAL A 176 -14.33 17.12 5.60
CA VAL A 176 -13.00 17.67 5.30
C VAL A 176 -11.97 17.00 6.19
N PRO A 177 -10.97 16.27 5.65
CA PRO A 177 -9.96 15.62 6.45
C PRO A 177 -9.10 16.61 7.23
N LEU A 178 -8.72 16.26 8.45
CA LEU A 178 -7.70 17.00 9.20
C LEU A 178 -6.32 16.77 8.58
N LEU A 179 -5.53 17.82 8.43
CA LEU A 179 -4.15 17.78 7.90
C LEU A 179 -3.09 17.60 8.99
#